data_88fb464bc34a9d2c2f6d107c35b09d1e
#
_entry.id   88fb464bc34a9d2c2f6d107c35b09d1e
#
_cell.length_a   1.000
_cell.length_b   1.000
_cell.length_c   1.000
_cell.angle_alpha   90.00
_cell.angle_beta   90.00
_cell.angle_gamma   90.00
#
_symmetry.space_group_name_H-M   'P 1'
#
loop_
_entity.id
_entity.type
_entity.pdbx_description
1 polymer ?
#
loop_
_entity_poly.entity_id
_entity_poly.type
_entity_poly.pdbx_seq_one_letter_code
_entity_poly.pdbx_strand_id
1 'polypeptide(L)'
;MGKVYLVGAGPGDPELITVKGKRIIENCDCVIYDRLAGDELLALMPADSAKIYVGKQPGKHYRKQEEINEILVEAAKSFKTVVRLKGGDPFVFGRGGEEIEALNEAGISYEVVPGITSAIAVPECAGIPVTHRGIARSFHVITGHTFDPAKNDTDNDLKGIDFKNLAMQGGTLVFLMGLANIRRIADELIAYGKSPDTPAAVISDGTTIYEKTVRGVLSEIADKVYEAELTSPAIIVIGDTASKHYKCESEYKSDDETVRVGVVATPSFYQRLSSTFLKKGISTALICDMAVVPDKDGMNRLSEIISGSACGLQGYTWILFTSQNAVRLFFELFLQKGEDYRKLSSVKFGVIGEGTRQVLLQYGFAADYIPTKYTVHSFCEEFKTIVKMWDKVLVPRAEQGSEELLQYRDIWKCTTDVISIYDVKGKSTRHIKRLDEYTHLVFASASGVSAFISELETNALTIPENVKTLCIGEITAKKLKEYGFEADLTASASDVDGLLDTLLES
;
A
#
# COMPACT_ATOMS: atom_id res chain seq x y z
N MET A 1 6.32 22.20 17.00
CA MET A 1 5.26 21.67 16.14
C MET A 1 5.86 21.38 14.77
N GLY A 2 5.41 20.30 14.15
CA GLY A 2 5.83 19.93 12.81
C GLY A 2 5.19 20.81 11.73
N LYS A 3 5.59 20.58 10.48
CA LYS A 3 4.98 21.20 9.29
C LYS A 3 4.13 20.17 8.54
N VAL A 4 2.95 20.58 8.11
CA VAL A 4 2.04 19.75 7.31
C VAL A 4 2.16 20.10 5.82
N TYR A 5 2.26 19.10 4.98
CA TYR A 5 2.22 19.24 3.52
C TYR A 5 0.96 18.56 2.98
N LEU A 6 0.05 19.36 2.39
CA LEU A 6 -1.07 18.82 1.63
C LEU A 6 -0.58 18.52 0.21
N VAL A 7 -0.38 17.25 -0.09
CA VAL A 7 0.24 16.81 -1.35
C VAL A 7 -0.80 16.15 -2.24
N GLY A 8 -0.93 16.63 -3.47
CA GLY A 8 -1.71 15.96 -4.51
C GLY A 8 -0.98 14.72 -5.02
N ALA A 9 -1.63 13.58 -4.91
CA ALA A 9 -1.11 12.28 -5.34
C ALA A 9 -1.16 12.07 -6.86
N GLY A 10 -1.86 12.96 -7.58
CA GLY A 10 -2.15 12.72 -8.99
C GLY A 10 -3.35 11.80 -9.21
N PRO A 11 -3.61 11.39 -10.47
CA PRO A 11 -4.85 10.72 -10.86
C PRO A 11 -4.86 9.20 -10.60
N GLY A 12 -3.71 8.58 -10.32
CA GLY A 12 -3.58 7.13 -10.12
C GLY A 12 -2.19 6.60 -10.49
N ASP A 13 -1.67 6.98 -11.65
CA ASP A 13 -0.30 6.69 -12.07
C ASP A 13 0.71 7.38 -11.11
N PRO A 14 1.60 6.63 -10.44
CA PRO A 14 2.56 7.21 -9.50
C PRO A 14 3.60 8.13 -10.18
N GLU A 15 3.85 8.01 -11.48
CA GLU A 15 4.74 8.91 -12.21
C GLU A 15 4.12 10.28 -12.48
N LEU A 16 2.80 10.40 -12.36
CA LEU A 16 2.10 11.66 -12.47
C LEU A 16 2.08 12.47 -11.16
N ILE A 17 2.84 12.05 -10.16
CA ILE A 17 3.11 12.89 -9.00
C ILE A 17 4.07 14.02 -9.38
N THR A 18 3.90 15.19 -8.77
CA THR A 18 4.87 16.27 -8.98
C THR A 18 6.22 15.92 -8.33
N VAL A 19 7.32 16.34 -8.96
CA VAL A 19 8.68 16.18 -8.41
C VAL A 19 8.80 16.70 -6.97
N LYS A 20 8.09 17.79 -6.64
CA LYS A 20 8.04 18.33 -5.29
C LYS A 20 7.28 17.40 -4.34
N GLY A 21 6.14 16.86 -4.76
CA GLY A 21 5.36 15.90 -3.99
C GLY A 21 6.17 14.65 -3.66
N LYS A 22 6.79 14.05 -4.67
CA LYS A 22 7.67 12.87 -4.51
C LYS A 22 8.77 13.12 -3.48
N ARG A 23 9.53 14.21 -3.63
CA ARG A 23 10.60 14.57 -2.70
C ARG A 23 10.13 14.73 -1.26
N ILE A 24 8.92 15.25 -1.04
CA ILE A 24 8.36 15.42 0.31
C ILE A 24 7.96 14.07 0.88
N ILE A 25 7.33 13.19 0.10
CA ILE A 25 6.95 11.84 0.53
C ILE A 25 8.19 11.02 0.90
N GLU A 26 9.25 11.08 0.10
CA GLU A 26 10.52 10.37 0.35
C GLU A 26 11.24 10.81 1.64
N ASN A 27 10.83 11.92 2.25
CA ASN A 27 11.46 12.50 3.45
C ASN A 27 10.46 12.82 4.57
N CYS A 28 9.30 12.18 4.59
CA CYS A 28 8.29 12.44 5.63
C CYS A 28 8.45 11.50 6.83
N ASP A 29 8.01 11.97 8.00
CA ASP A 29 7.94 11.15 9.22
C ASP A 29 6.58 10.48 9.38
N CYS A 30 5.54 11.07 8.77
CA CYS A 30 4.17 10.56 8.86
C CYS A 30 3.40 10.88 7.58
N VAL A 31 2.59 9.92 7.10
CA VAL A 31 1.60 10.16 6.04
C VAL A 31 0.19 9.87 6.54
N ILE A 32 -0.73 10.78 6.22
CA ILE A 32 -2.17 10.64 6.42
C ILE A 32 -2.79 10.53 5.03
N TYR A 33 -3.45 9.43 4.72
CA TYR A 33 -3.88 9.10 3.36
C TYR A 33 -5.25 8.43 3.32
N ASP A 34 -5.88 8.48 2.16
CA ASP A 34 -7.14 7.80 1.86
C ASP A 34 -6.97 6.79 0.71
N ARG A 35 -8.05 6.14 0.30
CA ARG A 35 -8.07 5.08 -0.71
C ARG A 35 -7.51 5.49 -2.08
N LEU A 36 -7.53 6.77 -2.41
CA LEU A 36 -7.14 7.26 -3.74
C LEU A 36 -5.65 7.59 -3.86
N ALA A 37 -4.88 7.43 -2.76
CA ALA A 37 -3.48 7.83 -2.71
C ALA A 37 -2.50 6.87 -3.43
N GLY A 38 -2.92 5.68 -3.83
CA GLY A 38 -2.05 4.68 -4.47
C GLY A 38 -1.03 4.03 -3.52
N ASP A 39 -0.91 2.70 -3.59
CA ASP A 39 0.03 1.95 -2.74
C ASP A 39 1.49 2.19 -3.16
N GLU A 40 1.73 2.47 -4.45
CA GLU A 40 3.03 2.76 -5.03
C GLU A 40 3.63 4.05 -4.47
N LEU A 41 2.82 5.10 -4.26
CA LEU A 41 3.29 6.33 -3.63
C LEU A 41 3.60 6.14 -2.15
N LEU A 42 2.84 5.30 -1.45
CA LEU A 42 3.14 4.93 -0.07
C LEU A 42 4.42 4.09 0.05
N ALA A 43 4.80 3.41 -1.04
CA ALA A 43 6.05 2.68 -1.12
C ALA A 43 7.29 3.60 -1.23
N LEU A 44 7.14 4.87 -1.61
CA LEU A 44 8.25 5.84 -1.67
C LEU A 44 8.65 6.40 -0.30
N MET A 45 7.84 6.19 0.74
CA MET A 45 8.12 6.70 2.09
C MET A 45 9.29 5.98 2.76
N PRO A 46 9.99 6.64 3.71
CA PRO A 46 10.90 5.94 4.60
C PRO A 46 10.19 4.79 5.33
N ALA A 47 10.88 3.66 5.51
CA ALA A 47 10.29 2.43 6.05
C ALA A 47 9.80 2.58 7.51
N ASP A 48 10.36 3.50 8.25
CA ASP A 48 10.05 3.84 9.65
C ASP A 48 9.00 4.93 9.79
N SER A 49 8.51 5.51 8.69
CA SER A 49 7.47 6.54 8.72
C SER A 49 6.12 5.98 9.14
N ALA A 50 5.39 6.74 9.93
CA ALA A 50 4.05 6.39 10.37
C ALA A 50 3.04 6.51 9.21
N LYS A 51 2.11 5.53 9.09
CA LYS A 51 1.04 5.50 8.08
C LYS A 51 -0.32 5.55 8.78
N ILE A 52 -1.10 6.61 8.53
CA ILE A 52 -2.42 6.81 9.12
C ILE A 52 -3.48 6.81 8.01
N TYR A 53 -4.25 5.74 7.92
CA TYR A 53 -5.35 5.64 6.97
C TYR A 53 -6.61 6.33 7.48
N VAL A 54 -7.15 7.27 6.70
CA VAL A 54 -8.36 8.04 7.04
C VAL A 54 -9.54 7.80 6.10
N GLY A 55 -9.40 6.92 5.12
CA GLY A 55 -10.47 6.56 4.18
C GLY A 55 -11.54 5.65 4.80
N LYS A 56 -12.58 5.35 4.01
CA LYS A 56 -13.67 4.43 4.39
C LYS A 56 -13.13 3.03 4.65
N GLN A 57 -13.50 2.43 5.77
CA GLN A 57 -13.21 1.03 6.09
C GLN A 57 -14.52 0.23 6.12
N PRO A 58 -14.58 -0.97 5.53
CA PRO A 58 -15.74 -1.85 5.66
C PRO A 58 -16.06 -2.13 7.14
N GLY A 59 -17.33 -1.97 7.52
CA GLY A 59 -17.79 -2.27 8.88
C GLY A 59 -17.45 -1.24 9.95
N LYS A 60 -16.82 -0.10 9.63
CA LYS A 60 -16.62 1.02 10.57
C LYS A 60 -17.37 2.26 10.13
N HIS A 61 -17.78 3.08 11.11
CA HIS A 61 -18.40 4.38 10.81
C HIS A 61 -17.50 5.24 9.93
N TYR A 62 -18.13 5.96 8.99
CA TYR A 62 -17.45 6.94 8.17
C TYR A 62 -16.80 8.01 9.06
N ARG A 63 -15.49 8.20 8.92
CA ARG A 63 -14.81 9.31 9.62
C ARG A 63 -15.33 10.63 9.07
N LYS A 64 -15.84 11.46 9.96
CA LYS A 64 -16.25 12.82 9.59
C LYS A 64 -15.01 13.66 9.29
N GLN A 65 -15.18 14.75 8.53
CA GLN A 65 -14.06 15.63 8.19
C GLN A 65 -13.41 16.23 9.44
N GLU A 66 -14.19 16.52 10.46
CA GLU A 66 -13.71 17.00 11.76
C GLU A 66 -12.71 16.03 12.38
N GLU A 67 -13.01 14.72 12.35
CA GLU A 67 -12.09 13.68 12.89
C GLU A 67 -10.79 13.60 12.07
N ILE A 68 -10.85 13.82 10.75
CA ILE A 68 -9.65 13.86 9.89
C ILE A 68 -8.80 15.10 10.24
N ASN A 69 -9.45 16.24 10.45
CA ASN A 69 -8.80 17.48 10.85
C ASN A 69 -8.10 17.33 12.22
N GLU A 70 -8.75 16.69 13.20
CA GLU A 70 -8.16 16.37 14.50
C GLU A 70 -6.91 15.48 14.36
N ILE A 71 -7.01 14.40 13.56
CA ILE A 71 -5.87 13.50 13.30
C ILE A 71 -4.71 14.27 12.69
N LEU A 72 -4.98 15.19 11.76
CA LEU A 72 -3.96 15.99 11.10
C LEU A 72 -3.24 16.92 12.08
N VAL A 73 -4.00 17.58 12.97
CA VAL A 73 -3.46 18.44 14.03
C VAL A 73 -2.63 17.64 15.04
N GLU A 74 -3.09 16.48 15.48
CA GLU A 74 -2.37 15.63 16.43
C GLU A 74 -1.08 15.03 15.82
N ALA A 75 -1.12 14.64 14.56
CA ALA A 75 0.08 14.18 13.86
C ALA A 75 1.14 15.30 13.79
N ALA A 76 0.74 16.53 13.51
CA ALA A 76 1.66 17.68 13.46
C ALA A 76 2.28 18.06 14.84
N LYS A 77 1.67 17.63 15.95
CA LYS A 77 2.27 17.76 17.29
C LYS A 77 3.35 16.70 17.54
N SER A 78 3.18 15.51 16.94
CA SER A 78 4.01 14.33 17.20
C SER A 78 5.17 14.16 16.20
N PHE A 79 5.04 14.64 14.96
CA PHE A 79 5.98 14.45 13.87
C PHE A 79 6.48 15.79 13.32
N LYS A 80 7.70 15.84 12.77
CA LYS A 80 8.29 17.07 12.18
C LYS A 80 7.73 17.34 10.78
N THR A 81 7.62 16.30 9.95
CA THR A 81 7.18 16.38 8.56
C THR A 81 5.99 15.47 8.36
N VAL A 82 4.80 16.05 8.31
CA VAL A 82 3.54 15.32 8.10
C VAL A 82 3.06 15.55 6.66
N VAL A 83 2.77 14.49 5.94
CA VAL A 83 2.17 14.53 4.61
C VAL A 83 0.69 14.14 4.70
N ARG A 84 -0.20 15.02 4.26
CA ARG A 84 -1.57 14.68 3.92
C ARG A 84 -1.63 14.40 2.43
N LEU A 85 -1.64 13.13 2.06
CA LEU A 85 -1.67 12.67 0.67
C LEU A 85 -3.11 12.53 0.19
N LYS A 86 -3.46 13.21 -0.91
CA LYS A 86 -4.84 13.35 -1.43
C LYS A 86 -4.88 12.98 -2.92
N GLY A 87 -5.79 12.11 -3.32
CA GLY A 87 -5.96 11.77 -4.75
C GLY A 87 -6.21 13.01 -5.60
N GLY A 88 -5.65 13.05 -6.80
CA GLY A 88 -5.72 14.21 -7.70
C GLY A 88 -5.00 15.43 -7.14
N ASP A 89 -5.73 16.55 -7.04
CA ASP A 89 -5.29 17.82 -6.48
C ASP A 89 -6.01 18.14 -5.17
N PRO A 90 -5.33 18.67 -4.13
CA PRO A 90 -5.93 18.95 -2.82
C PRO A 90 -7.13 19.90 -2.85
N PHE A 91 -7.20 20.81 -3.83
CA PHE A 91 -8.24 21.85 -3.94
C PHE A 91 -9.32 21.53 -4.98
N VAL A 92 -9.17 20.49 -5.79
CA VAL A 92 -10.21 20.08 -6.74
C VAL A 92 -11.08 19.00 -6.09
N PHE A 93 -12.15 19.42 -5.43
CA PHE A 93 -13.09 18.58 -4.64
C PHE A 93 -12.41 17.74 -3.56
N GLY A 94 -11.21 18.12 -3.16
CA GLY A 94 -10.39 17.40 -2.16
C GLY A 94 -10.60 17.88 -0.73
N ARG A 95 -11.42 18.90 -0.46
CA ARG A 95 -11.67 19.48 0.87
C ARG A 95 -10.40 20.02 1.57
N GLY A 96 -9.33 20.31 0.81
CA GLY A 96 -8.07 20.80 1.36
C GLY A 96 -8.20 22.13 2.08
N GLY A 97 -9.21 22.97 1.70
CA GLY A 97 -9.52 24.23 2.40
C GLY A 97 -9.89 24.01 3.86
N GLU A 98 -10.80 23.06 4.13
CA GLU A 98 -11.26 22.73 5.49
C GLU A 98 -10.11 22.17 6.36
N GLU A 99 -9.21 21.39 5.78
CA GLU A 99 -8.01 20.88 6.47
C GLU A 99 -7.06 22.05 6.82
N ILE A 100 -6.90 23.03 5.94
CA ILE A 100 -6.08 24.23 6.18
C ILE A 100 -6.68 25.14 7.24
N GLU A 101 -7.99 25.32 7.25
CA GLU A 101 -8.67 26.10 8.29
C GLU A 101 -8.38 25.53 9.69
N ALA A 102 -8.48 24.21 9.86
CA ALA A 102 -8.16 23.54 11.12
C ALA A 102 -6.68 23.68 11.51
N LEU A 103 -5.76 23.63 10.55
CA LEU A 103 -4.34 23.85 10.79
C LEU A 103 -4.05 25.30 11.21
N ASN A 104 -4.70 26.28 10.58
CA ASN A 104 -4.58 27.70 10.96
C ASN A 104 -5.10 27.96 12.38
N GLU A 105 -6.25 27.40 12.73
CA GLU A 105 -6.82 27.50 14.08
C GLU A 105 -5.88 26.90 15.13
N ALA A 106 -5.19 25.81 14.78
CA ALA A 106 -4.22 25.16 15.66
C ALA A 106 -2.82 25.83 15.64
N GLY A 107 -2.58 26.87 14.83
CA GLY A 107 -1.29 27.54 14.69
C GLY A 107 -0.19 26.67 14.07
N ILE A 108 -0.56 25.70 13.22
CA ILE A 108 0.36 24.77 12.58
C ILE A 108 0.75 25.29 11.21
N SER A 109 2.04 25.32 10.91
CA SER A 109 2.52 25.70 9.58
C SER A 109 2.25 24.62 8.55
N TYR A 110 1.83 25.03 7.36
CA TYR A 110 1.53 24.10 6.27
C TYR A 110 2.04 24.61 4.92
N GLU A 111 2.01 23.72 3.95
CA GLU A 111 2.28 24.01 2.55
C GLU A 111 1.41 23.15 1.66
N VAL A 112 0.81 23.74 0.62
CA VAL A 112 0.05 23.01 -0.39
C VAL A 112 0.93 22.73 -1.58
N VAL A 113 0.98 21.45 -1.97
CA VAL A 113 1.70 20.98 -3.15
C VAL A 113 0.66 20.50 -4.15
N PRO A 114 0.44 21.24 -5.25
CA PRO A 114 -0.53 20.85 -6.28
C PRO A 114 -0.26 19.46 -6.83
N GLY A 115 -1.33 18.77 -7.22
CA GLY A 115 -1.28 17.52 -7.95
C GLY A 115 -1.99 17.64 -9.31
N ILE A 116 -1.79 16.67 -10.19
CA ILE A 116 -2.53 16.62 -11.46
C ILE A 116 -3.95 16.12 -11.17
N THR A 117 -4.94 16.96 -11.44
CA THR A 117 -6.34 16.59 -11.22
C THR A 117 -6.79 15.51 -12.21
N SER A 118 -7.54 14.52 -11.71
CA SER A 118 -8.15 13.47 -12.53
C SER A 118 -9.11 14.01 -13.59
N ALA A 119 -9.68 15.21 -13.37
CA ALA A 119 -10.56 15.88 -14.33
C ALA A 119 -9.89 16.19 -15.67
N ILE A 120 -8.57 16.30 -15.70
CA ILE A 120 -7.76 16.56 -16.90
C ILE A 120 -7.01 15.31 -17.31
N ALA A 121 -6.24 14.72 -16.41
CA ALA A 121 -5.35 13.63 -16.74
C ALA A 121 -6.06 12.34 -17.18
N VAL A 122 -7.17 11.98 -16.55
CA VAL A 122 -7.89 10.75 -16.91
C VAL A 122 -8.50 10.82 -18.32
N PRO A 123 -9.22 11.88 -18.73
CA PRO A 123 -9.62 12.02 -20.12
C PRO A 123 -8.44 12.03 -21.10
N GLU A 124 -7.35 12.76 -20.77
CA GLU A 124 -6.17 12.87 -21.61
C GLU A 124 -5.53 11.52 -21.88
N CYS A 125 -5.27 10.72 -20.86
CA CYS A 125 -4.72 9.36 -20.96
C CYS A 125 -5.68 8.42 -21.72
N ALA A 126 -6.99 8.63 -21.64
CA ALA A 126 -7.98 7.94 -22.46
C ALA A 126 -8.07 8.46 -23.89
N GLY A 127 -7.23 9.41 -24.31
CA GLY A 127 -7.19 9.98 -25.64
C GLY A 127 -8.33 10.98 -25.92
N ILE A 128 -8.91 11.59 -24.87
CA ILE A 128 -9.99 12.57 -24.95
C ILE A 128 -9.48 13.94 -24.48
N PRO A 129 -9.25 14.90 -25.36
CA PRO A 129 -8.87 16.24 -24.94
C PRO A 129 -10.08 16.94 -24.30
N VAL A 130 -9.90 17.55 -23.11
CA VAL A 130 -10.99 18.33 -22.47
C VAL A 130 -11.27 19.65 -23.18
N THR A 131 -10.33 20.15 -23.99
CA THR A 131 -10.50 21.29 -24.89
C THR A 131 -9.95 20.97 -26.29
N HIS A 132 -10.54 21.53 -27.34
CA HIS A 132 -10.07 21.37 -28.71
C HIS A 132 -10.41 22.58 -29.55
N ARG A 133 -9.45 23.10 -30.33
CA ARG A 133 -9.66 24.25 -31.21
C ARG A 133 -10.76 23.96 -32.24
N GLY A 134 -11.76 24.84 -32.28
CA GLY A 134 -12.89 24.69 -33.15
C GLY A 134 -14.03 23.79 -32.66
N ILE A 135 -13.83 23.07 -31.56
CA ILE A 135 -14.83 22.15 -30.97
C ILE A 135 -15.24 22.65 -29.58
N ALA A 136 -14.31 22.72 -28.63
CA ALA A 136 -14.59 23.14 -27.26
C ALA A 136 -13.56 24.17 -26.79
N ARG A 137 -14.07 25.40 -26.49
CA ARG A 137 -13.25 26.53 -26.01
C ARG A 137 -13.26 26.65 -24.47
N SER A 138 -14.07 25.84 -23.82
CA SER A 138 -14.19 25.76 -22.36
C SER A 138 -14.43 24.33 -21.93
N PHE A 139 -14.11 24.04 -20.68
CA PHE A 139 -14.56 22.82 -20.00
C PHE A 139 -14.98 23.20 -18.58
N HIS A 140 -15.95 22.44 -18.05
CA HIS A 140 -16.51 22.64 -16.72
C HIS A 140 -16.27 21.37 -15.89
N VAL A 141 -15.69 21.52 -14.72
CA VAL A 141 -15.46 20.43 -13.78
C VAL A 141 -16.52 20.49 -12.69
N ILE A 142 -17.31 19.44 -12.57
CA ILE A 142 -18.49 19.38 -11.72
C ILE A 142 -18.38 18.15 -10.81
N THR A 143 -18.79 18.29 -9.52
CA THR A 143 -19.01 17.11 -8.69
C THR A 143 -20.38 16.51 -8.98
N GLY A 144 -20.46 15.24 -9.30
CA GLY A 144 -21.70 14.47 -9.48
C GLY A 144 -22.25 13.90 -8.17
N HIS A 145 -21.73 14.35 -7.04
CA HIS A 145 -22.17 13.97 -5.70
C HIS A 145 -22.16 15.20 -4.80
N THR A 146 -23.30 15.58 -4.25
CA THR A 146 -23.41 16.64 -3.25
C THR A 146 -23.73 16.00 -1.90
N PHE A 147 -22.89 16.23 -0.91
CA PHE A 147 -23.10 15.79 0.47
C PHE A 147 -23.77 16.93 1.25
N ASP A 148 -24.97 16.70 1.80
CA ASP A 148 -25.60 17.60 2.74
C ASP A 148 -25.38 17.04 4.17
N PRO A 149 -24.51 17.65 4.99
CA PRO A 149 -24.24 17.16 6.34
C PRO A 149 -25.45 17.31 7.30
N ALA A 150 -26.45 18.12 6.96
CA ALA A 150 -27.63 18.32 7.80
C ALA A 150 -28.68 17.21 7.64
N LYS A 151 -28.52 16.33 6.66
CA LYS A 151 -29.39 15.18 6.45
C LYS A 151 -28.58 13.91 6.59
N ASN A 152 -29.15 12.92 7.30
CA ASN A 152 -28.68 11.52 7.27
C ASN A 152 -28.92 10.94 5.86
N ASP A 153 -28.30 11.55 4.84
CA ASP A 153 -28.64 11.32 3.45
C ASP A 153 -28.00 10.02 2.95
N THR A 154 -28.85 9.02 2.81
CA THR A 154 -28.62 7.84 1.97
C THR A 154 -28.98 8.15 0.50
N ASP A 155 -29.55 9.31 0.19
CA ASP A 155 -29.91 9.74 -1.15
C ASP A 155 -28.77 10.55 -1.81
N ASN A 156 -28.25 10.00 -2.90
CA ASN A 156 -27.35 10.67 -3.83
C ASN A 156 -28.05 11.91 -4.45
N ASP A 157 -28.04 13.03 -3.73
CA ASP A 157 -28.75 14.22 -4.17
C ASP A 157 -27.82 15.10 -5.03
N LEU A 158 -28.27 15.41 -6.27
CA LEU A 158 -27.64 16.34 -7.20
C LEU A 158 -28.09 17.77 -6.98
N LYS A 159 -28.70 18.10 -5.83
CA LYS A 159 -29.12 19.44 -5.47
C LYS A 159 -27.99 20.45 -5.54
N GLY A 160 -28.27 21.62 -6.12
CA GLY A 160 -27.30 22.69 -6.28
C GLY A 160 -26.54 22.64 -7.60
N ILE A 161 -26.67 21.58 -8.41
CA ILE A 161 -26.16 21.57 -9.78
C ILE A 161 -27.17 22.27 -10.69
N ASP A 162 -26.74 23.32 -11.37
CA ASP A 162 -27.57 24.04 -12.34
C ASP A 162 -27.54 23.33 -13.70
N PHE A 163 -28.27 22.22 -13.83
CA PHE A 163 -28.36 21.44 -15.07
C PHE A 163 -28.88 22.23 -16.25
N LYS A 164 -29.75 23.25 -16.01
CA LYS A 164 -30.25 24.12 -17.07
C LYS A 164 -29.13 24.91 -17.74
N ASN A 165 -28.28 25.56 -16.96
CA ASN A 165 -27.14 26.27 -17.49
C ASN A 165 -26.10 25.31 -18.10
N LEU A 166 -25.82 24.17 -17.47
CA LEU A 166 -24.89 23.18 -18.00
C LEU A 166 -25.35 22.59 -19.34
N ALA A 167 -26.64 22.33 -19.51
CA ALA A 167 -27.20 21.83 -20.78
C ALA A 167 -27.02 22.84 -21.93
N MET A 168 -27.12 24.14 -21.65
CA MET A 168 -26.97 25.21 -22.63
C MET A 168 -25.49 25.58 -22.92
N GLN A 169 -24.56 25.17 -22.06
CA GLN A 169 -23.14 25.45 -22.26
C GLN A 169 -22.59 24.70 -23.46
N GLY A 170 -21.86 25.40 -24.34
CA GLY A 170 -20.94 24.79 -25.27
C GLY A 170 -19.66 24.40 -24.55
N GLY A 171 -18.96 23.41 -25.06
CA GLY A 171 -17.71 22.90 -24.44
C GLY A 171 -17.87 21.54 -23.79
N THR A 172 -16.93 21.18 -22.95
CA THR A 172 -16.86 19.83 -22.34
C THR A 172 -17.30 19.88 -20.89
N LEU A 173 -18.20 18.99 -20.49
CA LEU A 173 -18.57 18.79 -19.09
C LEU A 173 -17.80 17.57 -18.56
N VAL A 174 -17.13 17.74 -17.43
CA VAL A 174 -16.37 16.67 -16.76
C VAL A 174 -16.92 16.48 -15.35
N PHE A 175 -17.57 15.35 -15.11
CA PHE A 175 -18.12 15.04 -13.80
C PHE A 175 -17.20 14.11 -13.03
N LEU A 176 -16.80 14.51 -11.82
CA LEU A 176 -16.14 13.70 -10.83
C LEU A 176 -17.18 13.16 -9.86
N MET A 177 -16.91 11.95 -9.30
CA MET A 177 -17.81 11.31 -8.30
C MET A 177 -19.26 11.09 -8.78
N GLY A 178 -19.49 11.07 -10.09
CA GLY A 178 -20.83 11.03 -10.69
C GLY A 178 -21.30 9.65 -11.13
N LEU A 179 -20.49 8.58 -11.02
CA LEU A 179 -20.81 7.27 -11.60
C LEU A 179 -22.14 6.70 -11.11
N ALA A 180 -22.40 6.75 -9.81
CA ALA A 180 -23.65 6.28 -9.22
C ALA A 180 -24.90 7.07 -9.70
N ASN A 181 -24.68 8.29 -10.17
CA ASN A 181 -25.72 9.21 -10.64
C ASN A 181 -25.74 9.37 -12.16
N ILE A 182 -25.00 8.56 -12.92
CA ILE A 182 -24.79 8.77 -14.35
C ILE A 182 -26.12 8.85 -15.14
N ARG A 183 -27.08 7.98 -14.85
CA ARG A 183 -28.40 8.02 -15.49
C ARG A 183 -29.12 9.34 -15.24
N ARG A 184 -29.17 9.73 -13.98
CA ARG A 184 -29.83 11.00 -13.59
C ARG A 184 -29.11 12.22 -14.19
N ILE A 185 -27.78 12.22 -14.23
CA ILE A 185 -27.00 13.28 -14.87
C ILE A 185 -27.38 13.39 -16.36
N ALA A 186 -27.44 12.25 -17.05
CA ALA A 186 -27.79 12.21 -18.46
C ALA A 186 -29.26 12.72 -18.71
N ASP A 187 -30.19 12.18 -17.93
CA ASP A 187 -31.62 12.51 -18.04
C ASP A 187 -31.88 14.02 -17.77
N GLU A 188 -31.28 14.58 -16.73
CA GLU A 188 -31.40 16.00 -16.40
C GLU A 188 -30.82 16.90 -17.50
N LEU A 189 -29.64 16.57 -18.04
CA LEU A 189 -29.06 17.33 -19.14
C LEU A 189 -29.93 17.29 -20.39
N ILE A 190 -30.50 16.14 -20.72
CA ILE A 190 -31.43 15.99 -21.87
C ILE A 190 -32.74 16.75 -21.62
N ALA A 191 -33.31 16.63 -20.43
CA ALA A 191 -34.54 17.33 -20.06
C ALA A 191 -34.41 18.89 -20.18
N TYR A 192 -33.21 19.40 -19.91
CA TYR A 192 -32.92 20.83 -20.09
C TYR A 192 -32.37 21.21 -21.48
N GLY A 193 -32.44 20.29 -22.46
CA GLY A 193 -32.22 20.59 -23.87
C GLY A 193 -30.85 20.25 -24.46
N LYS A 194 -30.00 19.52 -23.73
CA LYS A 194 -28.80 18.96 -24.35
C LYS A 194 -29.20 17.82 -25.28
N SER A 195 -28.59 17.76 -26.49
CA SER A 195 -28.95 16.71 -27.46
C SER A 195 -28.70 15.32 -26.87
N PRO A 196 -29.66 14.38 -27.01
CA PRO A 196 -29.45 12.96 -26.66
C PRO A 196 -28.29 12.33 -27.39
N ASP A 197 -27.91 12.80 -28.57
CA ASP A 197 -26.80 12.34 -29.39
C ASP A 197 -25.46 13.00 -29.02
N THR A 198 -25.42 13.83 -27.96
CA THR A 198 -24.17 14.45 -27.49
C THR A 198 -23.19 13.34 -27.12
N PRO A 199 -21.94 13.34 -27.67
CA PRO A 199 -20.93 12.36 -27.31
C PRO A 199 -20.65 12.34 -25.82
N ALA A 200 -20.49 11.14 -25.27
CA ALA A 200 -20.16 10.91 -23.87
C ALA A 200 -19.17 9.76 -23.71
N ALA A 201 -18.32 9.85 -22.70
CA ALA A 201 -17.41 8.79 -22.31
C ALA A 201 -17.35 8.67 -20.80
N VAL A 202 -17.11 7.46 -20.31
CA VAL A 202 -16.85 7.19 -18.89
C VAL A 202 -15.57 6.37 -18.78
N ILE A 203 -14.66 6.88 -17.96
CA ILE A 203 -13.34 6.25 -17.73
C ILE A 203 -13.28 5.86 -16.27
N SER A 204 -13.19 4.56 -15.99
CA SER A 204 -13.01 3.97 -14.66
C SER A 204 -11.54 3.66 -14.43
N ASP A 205 -11.06 3.81 -13.20
CA ASP A 205 -9.68 3.55 -12.78
C ASP A 205 -8.63 4.20 -13.71
N GLY A 206 -8.96 5.38 -14.26
CA GLY A 206 -8.13 6.06 -15.27
C GLY A 206 -6.70 6.30 -14.83
N THR A 207 -5.77 6.26 -15.78
CA THR A 207 -4.31 6.34 -15.60
C THR A 207 -3.68 5.15 -14.86
N THR A 208 -4.45 4.11 -14.60
CA THR A 208 -3.93 2.87 -14.00
C THR A 208 -4.00 1.71 -15.01
N ILE A 209 -3.34 0.60 -14.69
CA ILE A 209 -3.44 -0.65 -15.46
C ILE A 209 -4.87 -1.23 -15.52
N TYR A 210 -5.76 -0.75 -14.66
CA TYR A 210 -7.16 -1.17 -14.59
C TYR A 210 -8.10 -0.27 -15.38
N GLU A 211 -7.57 0.70 -16.13
CA GLU A 211 -8.40 1.65 -16.87
C GLU A 211 -9.35 0.95 -17.84
N LYS A 212 -10.64 1.24 -17.66
CA LYS A 212 -11.69 0.82 -18.60
C LYS A 212 -12.43 2.07 -19.10
N THR A 213 -12.61 2.17 -20.40
CA THR A 213 -13.28 3.30 -21.03
C THR A 213 -14.51 2.82 -21.83
N VAL A 214 -15.66 3.38 -21.48
CA VAL A 214 -16.91 3.19 -22.22
C VAL A 214 -17.26 4.48 -22.98
N ARG A 215 -17.64 4.37 -24.23
CA ARG A 215 -17.98 5.49 -25.12
C ARG A 215 -19.36 5.31 -25.73
N GLY A 216 -20.08 6.40 -25.96
CA GLY A 216 -21.39 6.40 -26.55
C GLY A 216 -21.94 7.80 -26.72
N VAL A 217 -23.26 7.90 -26.76
CA VAL A 217 -24.00 9.15 -26.71
C VAL A 217 -24.73 9.29 -25.38
N LEU A 218 -25.11 10.50 -25.04
CA LEU A 218 -25.65 10.87 -23.72
C LEU A 218 -26.88 10.02 -23.33
N SER A 219 -27.76 9.69 -24.31
CA SER A 219 -28.94 8.86 -24.08
C SER A 219 -28.64 7.40 -23.75
N GLU A 220 -27.46 6.87 -24.15
CA GLU A 220 -27.11 5.43 -24.02
C GLU A 220 -26.02 5.20 -22.98
N ILE A 221 -25.27 6.23 -22.60
CA ILE A 221 -24.03 6.05 -21.84
C ILE A 221 -24.25 5.34 -20.50
N ALA A 222 -25.38 5.59 -19.84
CA ALA A 222 -25.69 4.95 -18.57
C ALA A 222 -25.88 3.43 -18.72
N ASP A 223 -26.61 3.00 -19.76
CA ASP A 223 -26.83 1.57 -20.01
C ASP A 223 -25.51 0.87 -20.35
N LYS A 224 -24.70 1.47 -21.23
CA LYS A 224 -23.38 0.94 -21.58
C LYS A 224 -22.43 0.83 -20.37
N VAL A 225 -22.50 1.76 -19.42
CA VAL A 225 -21.74 1.72 -18.18
C VAL A 225 -22.17 0.57 -17.28
N TYR A 226 -23.49 0.31 -17.17
CA TYR A 226 -24.02 -0.81 -16.41
C TYR A 226 -23.67 -2.14 -17.06
N GLU A 227 -23.79 -2.26 -18.39
CA GLU A 227 -23.40 -3.48 -19.14
C GLU A 227 -21.92 -3.81 -19.02
N ALA A 228 -21.05 -2.77 -18.99
CA ALA A 228 -19.61 -2.92 -18.82
C ALA A 228 -19.17 -3.04 -17.36
N GLU A 229 -20.12 -3.02 -16.40
CA GLU A 229 -19.87 -3.12 -14.95
C GLU A 229 -18.79 -2.16 -14.44
N LEU A 230 -18.76 -0.93 -14.96
CA LEU A 230 -17.76 0.05 -14.53
C LEU A 230 -17.95 0.41 -13.04
N THR A 231 -16.83 0.53 -12.34
CA THR A 231 -16.77 0.84 -10.91
C THR A 231 -16.06 2.17 -10.62
N SER A 232 -16.26 2.69 -9.42
CA SER A 232 -15.55 3.89 -8.95
C SER A 232 -14.14 3.54 -8.44
N PRO A 233 -13.15 4.42 -8.71
CA PRO A 233 -13.27 5.81 -9.18
C PRO A 233 -13.50 5.91 -10.68
N ALA A 234 -14.34 6.86 -11.12
CA ALA A 234 -14.61 7.07 -12.54
C ALA A 234 -14.84 8.57 -12.85
N ILE A 235 -14.51 8.95 -14.09
CA ILE A 235 -14.72 10.28 -14.65
C ILE A 235 -15.71 10.17 -15.80
N ILE A 236 -16.71 11.09 -15.84
CA ILE A 236 -17.69 11.19 -16.92
C ILE A 236 -17.34 12.41 -17.75
N VAL A 237 -17.19 12.24 -19.05
CA VAL A 237 -16.92 13.33 -20.02
C VAL A 237 -18.09 13.44 -20.99
N ILE A 238 -18.68 14.62 -21.11
CA ILE A 238 -19.84 14.87 -21.98
C ILE A 238 -19.55 16.10 -22.85
N GLY A 239 -19.73 15.96 -24.16
CA GLY A 239 -19.51 16.99 -25.15
C GLY A 239 -18.79 16.46 -26.39
N ASP A 240 -18.68 17.31 -27.43
CA ASP A 240 -18.13 16.90 -28.75
C ASP A 240 -16.70 16.38 -28.68
N THR A 241 -15.93 16.79 -27.66
CA THR A 241 -14.57 16.28 -27.44
C THR A 241 -14.53 14.80 -27.04
N ALA A 242 -15.60 14.29 -26.41
CA ALA A 242 -15.70 12.87 -26.04
C ALA A 242 -15.75 11.94 -27.28
N SER A 243 -16.06 12.48 -28.47
CA SER A 243 -15.96 11.73 -29.73
C SER A 243 -14.51 11.51 -30.20
N LYS A 244 -13.56 12.28 -29.66
CA LYS A 244 -12.15 12.16 -30.02
C LYS A 244 -11.55 10.91 -29.39
N HIS A 245 -10.71 10.24 -30.15
CA HIS A 245 -9.99 9.06 -29.69
C HIS A 245 -8.57 9.10 -30.26
N TYR A 246 -7.70 9.81 -29.56
CA TYR A 246 -6.30 9.78 -29.89
C TYR A 246 -5.66 8.54 -29.28
N LYS A 247 -4.92 7.77 -30.09
CA LYS A 247 -4.10 6.68 -29.53
C LYS A 247 -2.99 7.29 -28.70
N CYS A 248 -3.10 7.17 -27.40
CA CYS A 248 -1.99 7.43 -26.48
C CYS A 248 -1.28 6.09 -26.29
N GLU A 249 -0.09 5.95 -26.86
CA GLU A 249 0.79 4.83 -26.51
C GLU A 249 1.33 5.13 -25.11
N SER A 250 0.76 4.52 -24.09
CA SER A 250 1.34 4.53 -22.76
C SER A 250 2.08 3.22 -22.55
N GLU A 251 3.19 3.27 -21.84
CA GLU A 251 3.93 2.06 -21.44
C GLU A 251 3.04 1.05 -20.66
N TYR A 252 1.91 1.52 -20.15
CA TYR A 252 0.90 0.73 -19.40
C TYR A 252 -0.24 0.19 -20.27
N LYS A 253 -0.35 0.59 -21.53
CA LYS A 253 -1.40 0.19 -22.49
C LYS A 253 -0.79 -0.53 -23.66
N SER A 254 -0.22 -1.69 -23.47
CA SER A 254 -0.02 -2.63 -24.56
C SER A 254 -1.14 -3.67 -24.54
N ASP A 255 -1.60 -4.04 -25.70
CA ASP A 255 -2.52 -5.16 -25.94
C ASP A 255 -2.08 -6.38 -25.14
N ASP A 256 -3.00 -7.15 -24.58
CA ASP A 256 -2.95 -8.47 -23.90
C ASP A 256 -1.66 -8.99 -23.20
N GLU A 257 -0.49 -8.39 -23.44
CA GLU A 257 0.83 -8.84 -22.94
C GLU A 257 1.41 -7.99 -21.76
N THR A 258 0.67 -7.02 -21.23
CA THR A 258 1.20 -6.17 -20.15
C THR A 258 1.35 -6.97 -18.85
N VAL A 259 2.59 -7.09 -18.37
CA VAL A 259 2.88 -7.76 -17.11
C VAL A 259 2.30 -6.96 -15.94
N ARG A 260 1.36 -7.55 -15.23
CA ARG A 260 0.67 -6.99 -14.06
C ARG A 260 0.93 -7.88 -12.86
N VAL A 261 1.58 -7.34 -11.83
CA VAL A 261 2.10 -8.14 -10.72
C VAL A 261 1.35 -7.85 -9.42
N GLY A 262 0.64 -8.84 -8.91
CA GLY A 262 0.11 -8.84 -7.56
C GLY A 262 1.18 -9.32 -6.57
N VAL A 263 1.38 -8.64 -5.45
CA VAL A 263 2.46 -8.94 -4.50
C VAL A 263 1.89 -9.29 -3.13
N VAL A 264 2.38 -10.38 -2.56
CA VAL A 264 2.11 -10.81 -1.18
C VAL A 264 3.40 -10.66 -0.39
N ALA A 265 3.51 -9.58 0.38
CA ALA A 265 4.74 -9.21 1.05
C ALA A 265 4.51 -8.29 2.27
N THR A 266 5.55 -8.09 3.07
CA THR A 266 5.57 -6.99 4.05
C THR A 266 5.66 -5.64 3.34
N PRO A 267 5.18 -4.53 3.93
CA PRO A 267 5.25 -3.20 3.35
C PRO A 267 6.68 -2.80 2.94
N SER A 268 7.66 -3.10 3.77
CA SER A 268 9.07 -2.76 3.49
C SER A 268 9.66 -3.56 2.33
N PHE A 269 9.25 -4.81 2.13
CA PHE A 269 9.65 -5.61 0.97
C PHE A 269 8.95 -5.10 -0.29
N TYR A 270 7.62 -4.90 -0.23
CA TYR A 270 6.82 -4.37 -1.32
C TYR A 270 7.36 -3.03 -1.83
N GLN A 271 7.73 -2.12 -0.93
CA GLN A 271 8.33 -0.82 -1.28
C GLN A 271 9.56 -0.97 -2.17
N ARG A 272 10.51 -1.86 -1.80
CA ARG A 272 11.71 -2.12 -2.59
C ARG A 272 11.38 -2.76 -3.93
N LEU A 273 10.49 -3.77 -3.92
CA LEU A 273 10.04 -4.46 -5.12
C LEU A 273 9.35 -3.50 -6.09
N SER A 274 8.34 -2.77 -5.62
CA SER A 274 7.57 -1.82 -6.43
C SER A 274 8.48 -0.78 -7.08
N SER A 275 9.39 -0.18 -6.30
CA SER A 275 10.35 0.80 -6.83
C SER A 275 11.33 0.22 -7.87
N THR A 276 11.69 -1.06 -7.75
CA THR A 276 12.60 -1.73 -8.70
C THR A 276 11.86 -2.12 -9.98
N PHE A 277 10.64 -2.66 -9.86
CA PHE A 277 9.79 -3.06 -10.97
C PHE A 277 9.33 -1.86 -11.78
N LEU A 278 8.97 -0.75 -11.12
CA LEU A 278 8.55 0.49 -11.78
C LEU A 278 9.64 1.05 -12.70
N LYS A 279 10.93 0.94 -12.34
CA LYS A 279 12.05 1.34 -13.21
C LYS A 279 12.13 0.55 -14.53
N LYS A 280 11.41 -0.57 -14.62
CA LYS A 280 11.27 -1.41 -15.82
C LYS A 280 9.86 -1.32 -16.44
N GLY A 281 9.05 -0.32 -16.02
CA GLY A 281 7.70 -0.15 -16.52
C GLY A 281 6.69 -1.20 -16.03
N ILE A 282 7.06 -2.02 -15.02
CA ILE A 282 6.18 -3.07 -14.48
C ILE A 282 5.42 -2.53 -13.28
N SER A 283 4.10 -2.43 -13.43
CA SER A 283 3.22 -2.03 -12.34
C SER A 283 2.95 -3.18 -11.38
N THR A 284 2.96 -2.85 -10.08
CA THR A 284 2.74 -3.80 -9.01
C THR A 284 1.59 -3.34 -8.10
N ALA A 285 0.88 -4.27 -7.48
CA ALA A 285 -0.08 -3.96 -6.44
C ALA A 285 0.10 -4.88 -5.23
N LEU A 286 0.02 -4.34 -4.03
CA LEU A 286 0.04 -5.12 -2.81
C LEU A 286 -1.32 -5.82 -2.63
N ILE A 287 -1.35 -7.14 -2.76
CA ILE A 287 -2.58 -7.95 -2.64
C ILE A 287 -2.85 -8.29 -1.17
N CYS A 288 -1.81 -8.70 -0.48
CA CYS A 288 -1.88 -9.03 0.93
C CYS A 288 -0.71 -8.35 1.67
N ASP A 289 -1.06 -7.49 2.60
CA ASP A 289 -0.14 -6.76 3.47
C ASP A 289 0.23 -7.66 4.66
N MET A 290 1.51 -7.99 4.77
CA MET A 290 2.05 -8.84 5.82
C MET A 290 2.51 -7.98 6.99
N ALA A 291 1.65 -7.81 7.97
CA ALA A 291 1.96 -7.05 9.17
C ALA A 291 2.66 -7.89 10.23
N VAL A 292 3.70 -7.33 10.82
CA VAL A 292 4.32 -7.86 12.04
C VAL A 292 3.48 -7.43 13.23
N VAL A 293 2.86 -8.39 13.91
CA VAL A 293 2.02 -8.14 15.08
C VAL A 293 2.77 -8.61 16.33
N PRO A 294 3.18 -7.72 17.24
CA PRO A 294 3.82 -8.13 18.48
C PRO A 294 2.93 -9.09 19.28
N ASP A 295 3.50 -10.20 19.74
CA ASP A 295 2.83 -11.09 20.66
C ASP A 295 2.87 -10.52 22.09
N LYS A 296 1.71 -10.34 22.67
CA LYS A 296 1.57 -9.62 23.95
C LYS A 296 2.26 -10.35 25.10
N ASP A 297 2.14 -11.67 25.16
CA ASP A 297 2.67 -12.46 26.27
C ASP A 297 4.20 -12.63 26.11
N GLY A 298 4.67 -12.88 24.91
CA GLY A 298 6.11 -12.94 24.61
C GLY A 298 6.81 -11.59 24.81
N MET A 299 6.17 -10.49 24.44
CA MET A 299 6.72 -9.15 24.68
C MET A 299 6.75 -8.81 26.17
N ASN A 300 5.75 -9.21 26.96
CA ASN A 300 5.77 -9.06 28.41
C ASN A 300 6.91 -9.88 29.03
N ARG A 301 7.07 -11.15 28.65
CA ARG A 301 8.18 -12.00 29.12
C ARG A 301 9.54 -11.42 28.72
N LEU A 302 9.70 -10.94 27.50
CA LEU A 302 10.92 -10.26 27.07
C LEU A 302 11.17 -8.99 27.88
N SER A 303 10.12 -8.23 28.16
CA SER A 303 10.17 -7.02 28.99
C SER A 303 10.70 -7.32 30.42
N GLU A 304 10.24 -8.40 31.04
CA GLU A 304 10.72 -8.84 32.37
C GLU A 304 12.19 -9.20 32.35
N ILE A 305 12.65 -9.88 31.28
CA ILE A 305 14.07 -10.20 31.09
C ILE A 305 14.91 -8.92 30.92
N ILE A 306 14.45 -7.99 30.11
CA ILE A 306 15.15 -6.71 29.85
C ILE A 306 15.25 -5.88 31.12
N SER A 307 14.16 -5.76 31.89
CA SER A 307 14.08 -4.93 33.11
C SER A 307 14.81 -5.50 34.35
N GLY A 308 15.24 -6.75 34.28
CA GLY A 308 16.15 -7.30 35.27
C GLY A 308 15.56 -7.79 36.58
N SER A 309 14.26 -8.15 36.64
CA SER A 309 13.59 -8.58 37.86
C SER A 309 14.04 -9.95 38.43
N ALA A 310 14.84 -10.74 37.69
CA ALA A 310 15.36 -12.02 38.20
C ALA A 310 16.62 -12.54 37.46
N CYS A 311 17.68 -11.83 37.40
CA CYS A 311 18.94 -12.06 36.68
C CYS A 311 19.13 -11.22 35.41
N GLY A 312 18.09 -10.64 34.86
CA GLY A 312 18.15 -9.73 33.72
C GLY A 312 18.92 -10.21 32.49
N LEU A 313 19.12 -9.35 31.53
CA LEU A 313 19.97 -9.59 30.37
C LEU A 313 21.41 -9.97 30.73
N GLN A 314 21.91 -9.54 31.89
CA GLN A 314 23.25 -9.87 32.39
C GLN A 314 23.44 -11.37 32.68
N GLY A 315 22.36 -12.14 32.77
CA GLY A 315 22.41 -13.58 32.89
C GLY A 315 22.58 -14.31 31.54
N TYR A 316 22.39 -13.64 30.40
CA TYR A 316 22.54 -14.24 29.08
C TYR A 316 23.94 -13.98 28.52
N THR A 317 24.51 -15.02 27.91
CA THR A 317 25.80 -14.94 27.20
C THR A 317 25.59 -14.73 25.70
N TRP A 318 24.43 -15.15 25.17
CA TRP A 318 24.07 -15.03 23.77
C TRP A 318 22.62 -14.55 23.58
N ILE A 319 22.43 -13.71 22.56
CA ILE A 319 21.13 -13.42 21.97
C ILE A 319 21.18 -13.78 20.50
N LEU A 320 20.28 -14.66 20.06
CA LEU A 320 20.23 -15.17 18.69
C LEU A 320 19.01 -14.63 17.96
N PHE A 321 19.24 -13.97 16.83
CA PHE A 321 18.18 -13.41 15.99
C PHE A 321 18.06 -14.17 14.67
N THR A 322 16.88 -14.74 14.44
CA THR A 322 16.55 -15.43 13.20
C THR A 322 15.81 -14.56 12.18
N SER A 323 15.60 -13.28 12.50
CA SER A 323 14.92 -12.34 11.60
C SER A 323 15.25 -10.89 11.93
N GLN A 324 15.10 -10.00 10.95
CA GLN A 324 15.22 -8.56 11.11
C GLN A 324 14.18 -7.98 12.09
N ASN A 325 12.95 -8.52 12.05
CA ASN A 325 11.85 -8.09 12.93
C ASN A 325 12.13 -8.38 14.40
N ALA A 326 12.74 -9.53 14.68
CA ALA A 326 13.14 -9.87 16.05
C ALA A 326 14.18 -8.89 16.61
N VAL A 327 15.15 -8.47 15.77
CA VAL A 327 16.13 -7.43 16.14
C VAL A 327 15.43 -6.13 16.47
N ARG A 328 14.56 -5.63 15.57
CA ARG A 328 13.85 -4.36 15.76
C ARG A 328 13.01 -4.37 17.03
N LEU A 329 12.15 -5.36 17.19
CA LEU A 329 11.26 -5.46 18.36
C LEU A 329 12.03 -5.59 19.67
N PHE A 330 13.15 -6.31 19.68
CA PHE A 330 14.01 -6.42 20.85
C PHE A 330 14.57 -5.05 21.25
N PHE A 331 15.21 -4.34 20.30
CA PHE A 331 15.83 -3.06 20.59
C PHE A 331 14.84 -1.93 20.82
N GLU A 332 13.70 -1.92 20.14
CA GLU A 332 12.61 -0.98 20.40
C GLU A 332 12.10 -1.13 21.84
N LEU A 333 11.84 -2.37 22.29
CA LEU A 333 11.43 -2.64 23.67
C LEU A 333 12.52 -2.26 24.66
N PHE A 334 13.79 -2.54 24.34
CA PHE A 334 14.94 -2.19 25.15
C PHE A 334 15.02 -0.67 25.41
N LEU A 335 14.86 0.10 24.34
CA LEU A 335 14.87 1.58 24.41
C LEU A 335 13.61 2.14 25.09
N GLN A 336 12.42 1.56 24.83
CA GLN A 336 11.19 1.96 25.52
C GLN A 336 11.27 1.78 27.04
N LYS A 337 12.03 0.78 27.51
CA LYS A 337 12.28 0.56 28.94
C LYS A 337 13.32 1.52 29.52
N GLY A 338 13.92 2.38 28.69
CA GLY A 338 14.97 3.31 29.13
C GLY A 338 16.28 2.62 29.52
N GLU A 339 16.53 1.44 28.99
CA GLU A 339 17.71 0.65 29.34
C GLU A 339 18.98 1.12 28.60
N ASP A 340 20.12 0.99 29.25
CA ASP A 340 21.42 1.43 28.71
C ASP A 340 22.10 0.26 27.97
N TYR A 341 22.59 0.53 26.77
CA TYR A 341 23.32 -0.45 25.94
C TYR A 341 24.55 -1.07 26.64
N ARG A 342 25.10 -0.45 27.66
CA ARG A 342 26.17 -1.02 28.50
C ARG A 342 25.73 -2.31 29.19
N LYS A 343 24.44 -2.54 29.40
CA LYS A 343 23.91 -3.82 29.92
C LYS A 343 24.13 -4.98 28.95
N LEU A 344 24.36 -4.72 27.68
CA LEU A 344 24.61 -5.68 26.61
C LEU A 344 26.12 -5.92 26.38
N SER A 345 27.01 -5.27 27.12
CA SER A 345 28.46 -5.31 26.88
C SER A 345 29.11 -6.70 27.02
N SER A 346 28.48 -7.62 27.77
CA SER A 346 28.92 -9.01 27.94
C SER A 346 28.15 -10.00 27.09
N VAL A 347 27.14 -9.55 26.32
CA VAL A 347 26.27 -10.39 25.51
C VAL A 347 26.84 -10.49 24.10
N LYS A 348 26.91 -11.71 23.57
CA LYS A 348 27.26 -11.99 22.19
C LYS A 348 25.99 -12.10 21.34
N PHE A 349 26.10 -11.68 20.10
CA PHE A 349 24.98 -11.71 19.16
C PHE A 349 25.21 -12.68 18.01
N GLY A 350 24.25 -13.59 17.78
CA GLY A 350 24.21 -14.43 16.60
C GLY A 350 23.06 -14.03 15.69
N VAL A 351 23.30 -14.00 14.37
CA VAL A 351 22.29 -13.66 13.37
C VAL A 351 22.27 -14.67 12.23
N ILE A 352 21.08 -14.97 11.72
CA ILE A 352 20.92 -16.02 10.69
C ILE A 352 21.49 -15.63 9.32
N GLY A 353 21.65 -14.35 9.02
CA GLY A 353 22.12 -13.93 7.71
C GLY A 353 22.35 -12.43 7.60
N GLU A 354 22.83 -12.04 6.42
CA GLU A 354 23.31 -10.67 6.14
C GLU A 354 22.24 -9.59 6.40
N GLY A 355 20.99 -9.80 5.98
CA GLY A 355 19.92 -8.83 6.22
C GLY A 355 19.67 -8.58 7.71
N THR A 356 19.75 -9.62 8.55
CA THR A 356 19.60 -9.50 10.01
C THR A 356 20.82 -8.83 10.63
N ARG A 357 22.03 -9.10 10.09
CA ARG A 357 23.28 -8.44 10.49
C ARG A 357 23.22 -6.94 10.26
N GLN A 358 22.73 -6.50 9.10
CA GLN A 358 22.64 -5.08 8.78
C GLN A 358 21.69 -4.34 9.74
N VAL A 359 20.56 -4.95 10.11
CA VAL A 359 19.67 -4.35 11.11
C VAL A 359 20.33 -4.29 12.50
N LEU A 360 21.06 -5.31 12.92
CA LEU A 360 21.78 -5.30 14.18
C LEU A 360 22.83 -4.16 14.22
N LEU A 361 23.56 -3.94 13.09
CA LEU A 361 24.52 -2.85 12.95
C LEU A 361 23.89 -1.45 13.09
N GLN A 362 22.62 -1.26 12.67
CA GLN A 362 21.90 -0.01 12.84
C GLN A 362 21.72 0.38 14.32
N TYR A 363 21.64 -0.62 15.19
CA TYR A 363 21.61 -0.42 16.66
C TYR A 363 23.00 -0.34 17.30
N GLY A 364 24.08 -0.37 16.50
CA GLY A 364 25.46 -0.22 16.97
C GLY A 364 26.15 -1.51 17.41
N PHE A 365 25.61 -2.68 17.11
CA PHE A 365 26.18 -3.97 17.47
C PHE A 365 26.65 -4.77 16.26
N ALA A 366 27.83 -5.38 16.37
CA ALA A 366 28.29 -6.36 15.40
C ALA A 366 27.82 -7.76 15.80
N ALA A 367 27.58 -8.63 14.81
CA ALA A 367 27.30 -10.02 15.09
C ALA A 367 28.61 -10.78 15.39
N ASP A 368 28.63 -11.54 16.48
CA ASP A 368 29.71 -12.44 16.85
C ASP A 368 29.64 -13.79 16.12
N TYR A 369 28.43 -14.11 15.60
CA TYR A 369 28.19 -15.35 14.86
C TYR A 369 27.22 -15.14 13.70
N ILE A 370 27.59 -15.65 12.54
CA ILE A 370 26.76 -15.75 11.33
C ILE A 370 27.08 -17.10 10.68
N PRO A 371 26.09 -17.91 10.27
CA PRO A 371 26.32 -19.21 9.65
C PRO A 371 26.88 -19.06 8.22
N THR A 372 27.55 -20.12 7.74
CA THR A 372 28.08 -20.19 6.38
C THR A 372 26.97 -20.23 5.32
N LYS A 373 25.81 -20.81 5.66
CA LYS A 373 24.59 -20.75 4.85
C LYS A 373 23.47 -20.12 5.67
N TYR A 374 22.73 -19.22 5.08
CA TYR A 374 21.66 -18.45 5.72
C TYR A 374 20.36 -19.25 5.90
N THR A 375 20.48 -20.46 6.47
CA THR A 375 19.36 -21.35 6.79
C THR A 375 19.30 -21.62 8.30
N VAL A 376 18.12 -21.94 8.83
CA VAL A 376 17.95 -22.27 10.25
C VAL A 376 18.78 -23.52 10.59
N HIS A 377 18.83 -24.51 9.70
CA HIS A 377 19.63 -25.71 9.87
C HIS A 377 21.10 -25.39 10.07
N SER A 378 21.74 -24.70 9.13
CA SER A 378 23.15 -24.31 9.23
C SER A 378 23.39 -23.43 10.46
N PHE A 379 22.49 -22.51 10.75
CA PHE A 379 22.58 -21.66 11.94
C PHE A 379 22.64 -22.48 13.23
N CYS A 380 21.78 -23.47 13.37
CA CYS A 380 21.71 -24.30 14.57
C CYS A 380 22.86 -25.32 14.69
N GLU A 381 23.22 -25.97 13.57
CA GLU A 381 24.32 -26.97 13.55
C GLU A 381 25.69 -26.34 13.81
N GLU A 382 25.98 -25.20 13.17
CA GLU A 382 27.24 -24.51 13.37
C GLU A 382 27.32 -23.90 14.77
N PHE A 383 26.23 -23.32 15.28
CA PHE A 383 26.18 -22.75 16.63
C PHE A 383 26.43 -23.81 17.72
N LYS A 384 26.03 -25.06 17.52
CA LYS A 384 26.30 -26.17 18.39
C LYS A 384 27.80 -26.36 18.71
N THR A 385 28.67 -25.99 17.78
CA THR A 385 30.12 -26.06 17.97
C THR A 385 30.71 -24.87 18.75
N ILE A 386 29.93 -23.76 18.85
CA ILE A 386 30.35 -22.52 19.47
C ILE A 386 29.84 -22.40 20.91
N VAL A 387 28.58 -22.81 21.14
CA VAL A 387 27.92 -22.70 22.43
C VAL A 387 28.56 -23.64 23.49
N LYS A 388 28.61 -23.16 24.73
CA LYS A 388 29.14 -23.93 25.87
C LYS A 388 27.99 -24.33 26.80
N MET A 389 28.18 -25.43 27.57
CA MET A 389 27.16 -25.96 28.49
C MET A 389 26.76 -24.98 29.61
N TRP A 390 27.61 -23.99 29.90
CA TRP A 390 27.34 -22.93 30.89
C TRP A 390 26.77 -21.68 30.30
N ASP A 391 26.60 -21.62 28.95
CA ASP A 391 25.98 -20.48 28.29
C ASP A 391 24.50 -20.45 28.59
N LYS A 392 23.97 -19.21 28.61
CA LYS A 392 22.54 -18.94 28.61
C LYS A 392 22.17 -18.17 27.35
N VAL A 393 21.28 -18.76 26.57
CA VAL A 393 20.93 -18.28 25.22
C VAL A 393 19.50 -17.76 25.21
N LEU A 394 19.31 -16.56 24.71
CA LEU A 394 17.98 -15.98 24.44
C LEU A 394 17.72 -16.01 22.93
N VAL A 395 16.54 -16.49 22.53
CA VAL A 395 16.13 -16.54 21.12
C VAL A 395 14.75 -15.89 20.97
N PRO A 396 14.69 -14.55 20.76
CA PRO A 396 13.46 -13.90 20.40
C PRO A 396 13.14 -14.21 18.93
N ARG A 397 11.93 -14.72 18.65
CA ARG A 397 11.54 -15.20 17.32
C ARG A 397 10.07 -14.91 16.98
N ALA A 398 9.67 -15.22 15.74
CA ALA A 398 8.27 -15.31 15.34
C ALA A 398 7.60 -16.54 15.96
N GLU A 399 6.28 -16.47 16.22
CA GLU A 399 5.49 -17.62 16.66
C GLU A 399 5.53 -18.75 15.63
N GLN A 400 5.27 -18.46 14.38
CA GLN A 400 5.32 -19.41 13.24
C GLN A 400 6.75 -19.62 12.70
N GLY A 401 7.80 -19.40 13.48
CA GLY A 401 9.17 -19.66 13.07
C GLY A 401 9.45 -21.18 12.98
N SER A 402 10.62 -21.55 12.40
CA SER A 402 11.01 -22.94 12.20
C SER A 402 10.97 -23.77 13.49
N GLU A 403 10.25 -24.90 13.46
CA GLU A 403 10.24 -25.89 14.56
C GLU A 403 11.61 -26.53 14.78
N GLU A 404 12.44 -26.58 13.76
CA GLU A 404 13.78 -27.12 13.83
C GLU A 404 14.62 -26.45 14.93
N LEU A 405 14.50 -25.13 15.09
CA LEU A 405 15.20 -24.40 16.16
C LEU A 405 14.78 -24.88 17.56
N LEU A 406 13.53 -25.29 17.74
CA LEU A 406 13.05 -25.82 19.02
C LEU A 406 13.68 -27.19 19.35
N GLN A 407 13.96 -28.00 18.33
CA GLN A 407 14.65 -29.28 18.52
C GLN A 407 16.11 -29.06 18.95
N TYR A 408 16.78 -28.02 18.44
CA TYR A 408 18.16 -27.72 18.82
C TYR A 408 18.32 -27.18 20.24
N ARG A 409 17.26 -26.65 20.86
CA ARG A 409 17.29 -26.25 22.27
C ARG A 409 17.83 -27.30 23.19
N ASP A 410 17.43 -28.55 22.98
CA ASP A 410 17.88 -29.69 23.81
C ASP A 410 19.25 -30.26 23.35
N ILE A 411 19.58 -30.07 22.06
CA ILE A 411 20.83 -30.50 21.44
C ILE A 411 22.03 -29.65 21.90
N TRP A 412 21.83 -28.33 22.10
CA TRP A 412 22.90 -27.42 22.53
C TRP A 412 23.38 -27.63 23.95
N LYS A 413 22.66 -28.40 24.77
CA LYS A 413 23.01 -28.77 26.16
C LYS A 413 23.32 -27.55 27.04
N CYS A 414 22.74 -26.38 26.75
CA CYS A 414 22.84 -25.16 27.53
C CYS A 414 21.43 -24.66 27.90
N THR A 415 21.36 -23.67 28.78
CA THR A 415 20.06 -23.04 29.10
C THR A 415 19.63 -22.18 27.95
N THR A 416 18.51 -22.52 27.32
CA THR A 416 17.99 -21.76 26.16
C THR A 416 16.54 -21.32 26.39
N ASP A 417 16.32 -20.00 26.38
CA ASP A 417 15.01 -19.39 26.41
C ASP A 417 14.60 -18.98 24.99
N VAL A 418 13.64 -19.70 24.42
CA VAL A 418 13.02 -19.36 23.14
C VAL A 418 11.71 -18.62 23.43
N ILE A 419 11.56 -17.41 22.90
CA ILE A 419 10.40 -16.56 23.15
C ILE A 419 9.80 -16.12 21.83
N SER A 420 8.54 -16.46 21.60
CA SER A 420 7.75 -15.92 20.50
C SER A 420 7.35 -14.49 20.85
N ILE A 421 7.95 -13.51 20.18
CA ILE A 421 7.72 -12.08 20.47
C ILE A 421 6.84 -11.38 19.43
N TYR A 422 6.56 -12.06 18.32
CA TYR A 422 5.65 -11.56 17.29
C TYR A 422 5.11 -12.68 16.42
N ASP A 423 4.03 -12.38 15.74
CA ASP A 423 3.51 -13.17 14.63
C ASP A 423 3.45 -12.33 13.35
N VAL A 424 3.40 -12.98 12.20
CA VAL A 424 3.22 -12.31 10.91
C VAL A 424 1.83 -12.63 10.40
N LYS A 425 0.94 -11.64 10.45
CA LYS A 425 -0.45 -11.77 10.00
C LYS A 425 -0.63 -11.07 8.68
N GLY A 426 -1.29 -11.75 7.76
CA GLY A 426 -1.71 -11.18 6.50
C GLY A 426 -3.02 -10.43 6.65
N LYS A 427 -3.16 -9.38 5.88
CA LYS A 427 -4.43 -8.67 5.67
C LYS A 427 -4.58 -8.38 4.20
N SER A 428 -5.65 -8.86 3.61
CA SER A 428 -5.95 -8.57 2.21
C SER A 428 -6.21 -7.09 1.99
N THR A 429 -5.73 -6.59 0.86
CA THR A 429 -6.07 -5.26 0.35
C THR A 429 -7.32 -5.34 -0.54
N ARG A 430 -7.78 -4.20 -1.05
CA ARG A 430 -8.88 -4.16 -2.03
C ARG A 430 -8.59 -4.97 -3.32
N HIS A 431 -7.33 -5.14 -3.62
CA HIS A 431 -6.86 -5.79 -4.85
C HIS A 431 -7.08 -7.31 -4.87
N ILE A 432 -7.32 -7.94 -3.73
CA ILE A 432 -7.59 -9.39 -3.66
C ILE A 432 -8.85 -9.80 -4.46
N LYS A 433 -9.78 -8.89 -4.67
CA LYS A 433 -11.01 -9.15 -5.45
C LYS A 433 -10.82 -9.03 -6.97
N ARG A 434 -9.62 -8.72 -7.42
CA ARG A 434 -9.26 -8.47 -8.82
C ARG A 434 -8.10 -9.39 -9.25
N LEU A 435 -8.01 -10.58 -8.68
CA LEU A 435 -6.90 -11.52 -8.95
C LEU A 435 -6.83 -11.94 -10.43
N ASP A 436 -7.96 -12.02 -11.11
CA ASP A 436 -8.08 -12.33 -12.53
C ASP A 436 -7.51 -11.24 -13.48
N GLU A 437 -7.28 -10.04 -12.95
CA GLU A 437 -6.68 -8.93 -13.70
C GLU A 437 -5.15 -8.94 -13.66
N TYR A 438 -4.51 -9.78 -12.83
CA TYR A 438 -3.06 -9.94 -12.79
C TYR A 438 -2.57 -11.01 -13.75
N THR A 439 -1.33 -10.84 -14.21
CA THR A 439 -0.62 -11.89 -14.96
C THR A 439 0.21 -12.75 -14.03
N HIS A 440 0.72 -12.16 -12.95
CA HIS A 440 1.58 -12.84 -11.99
C HIS A 440 1.22 -12.49 -10.54
N LEU A 441 1.38 -13.48 -9.64
CA LEU A 441 1.35 -13.30 -8.19
C LEU A 441 2.72 -13.62 -7.59
N VAL A 442 3.32 -12.65 -6.95
CA VAL A 442 4.64 -12.77 -6.30
C VAL A 442 4.49 -13.05 -4.81
N PHE A 443 5.12 -14.12 -4.35
CA PHE A 443 5.18 -14.50 -2.95
C PHE A 443 6.59 -14.27 -2.39
N ALA A 444 6.71 -13.31 -1.48
CA ALA A 444 7.98 -12.91 -0.87
C ALA A 444 8.39 -13.77 0.35
N SER A 445 7.55 -14.70 0.81
CA SER A 445 7.87 -15.59 1.93
C SER A 445 6.87 -16.73 2.07
N ALA A 446 7.28 -17.81 2.74
CA ALA A 446 6.41 -18.94 3.06
C ALA A 446 5.26 -18.54 4.01
N SER A 447 5.50 -17.65 4.97
CA SER A 447 4.44 -17.10 5.84
C SER A 447 3.45 -16.25 5.05
N GLY A 448 3.91 -15.54 4.01
CA GLY A 448 3.06 -14.81 3.07
C GLY A 448 2.11 -15.74 2.32
N VAL A 449 2.59 -16.89 1.86
CA VAL A 449 1.72 -17.91 1.22
C VAL A 449 0.61 -18.34 2.19
N SER A 450 0.94 -18.73 3.41
CA SER A 450 -0.05 -19.18 4.40
C SER A 450 -1.11 -18.12 4.69
N ALA A 451 -0.69 -16.87 4.89
CA ALA A 451 -1.58 -15.76 5.15
C ALA A 451 -2.49 -15.44 3.95
N PHE A 452 -1.94 -15.46 2.74
CA PHE A 452 -2.71 -15.20 1.53
C PHE A 452 -3.77 -16.28 1.28
N ILE A 453 -3.44 -17.55 1.46
CA ILE A 453 -4.42 -18.65 1.34
C ILE A 453 -5.55 -18.49 2.37
N SER A 454 -5.24 -18.15 3.62
CA SER A 454 -6.26 -17.86 4.64
C SER A 454 -7.18 -16.70 4.25
N GLU A 455 -6.62 -15.66 3.60
CA GLU A 455 -7.41 -14.53 3.10
C GLU A 455 -8.26 -14.92 1.88
N LEU A 456 -7.79 -15.81 1.01
CA LEU A 456 -8.60 -16.37 -0.09
C LEU A 456 -9.80 -17.15 0.45
N GLU A 457 -9.58 -18.03 1.43
CA GLU A 457 -10.65 -18.80 2.08
C GLU A 457 -11.68 -17.87 2.75
N THR A 458 -11.22 -16.86 3.47
CA THR A 458 -12.08 -15.85 4.12
C THR A 458 -12.95 -15.08 3.14
N ASN A 459 -12.45 -14.81 1.94
CA ASN A 459 -13.15 -14.07 0.89
C ASN A 459 -13.86 -15.00 -0.13
N ALA A 460 -13.82 -16.32 0.05
CA ALA A 460 -14.34 -17.31 -0.88
C ALA A 460 -13.79 -17.15 -2.32
N LEU A 461 -12.46 -16.90 -2.43
CA LEU A 461 -11.74 -16.72 -3.67
C LEU A 461 -10.75 -17.87 -3.91
N THR A 462 -10.26 -17.99 -5.14
CA THR A 462 -9.16 -18.88 -5.52
C THR A 462 -8.18 -18.15 -6.42
N ILE A 463 -6.98 -18.69 -6.60
CA ILE A 463 -6.04 -18.20 -7.62
C ILE A 463 -6.59 -18.57 -9.00
N PRO A 464 -6.80 -17.59 -9.90
CA PRO A 464 -7.26 -17.89 -11.26
C PRO A 464 -6.22 -18.67 -12.07
N GLU A 465 -6.67 -19.58 -12.94
CA GLU A 465 -5.79 -20.46 -13.75
C GLU A 465 -4.88 -19.69 -14.73
N ASN A 466 -5.28 -18.49 -15.14
CA ASN A 466 -4.53 -17.65 -16.06
C ASN A 466 -3.43 -16.82 -15.35
N VAL A 467 -3.33 -16.89 -14.02
CA VAL A 467 -2.39 -16.10 -13.23
C VAL A 467 -1.21 -16.95 -12.80
N LYS A 468 -0.02 -16.66 -13.33
CA LYS A 468 1.21 -17.37 -12.95
C LYS A 468 1.67 -17.00 -11.55
N THR A 469 2.19 -17.97 -10.81
CA THR A 469 2.74 -17.77 -9.47
C THR A 469 4.26 -17.72 -9.51
N LEU A 470 4.86 -16.71 -8.87
CA LEU A 470 6.30 -16.50 -8.77
C LEU A 470 6.71 -16.48 -7.29
N CYS A 471 7.54 -17.41 -6.89
CA CYS A 471 8.05 -17.52 -5.53
C CYS A 471 9.48 -16.98 -5.42
N ILE A 472 9.79 -16.28 -4.32
CA ILE A 472 11.14 -15.75 -4.05
C ILE A 472 12.23 -16.83 -3.88
N GLY A 473 11.83 -18.08 -3.69
CA GLY A 473 12.74 -19.21 -3.54
C GLY A 473 12.04 -20.50 -3.18
N GLU A 474 12.80 -21.60 -3.15
CA GLU A 474 12.35 -22.98 -2.99
C GLU A 474 11.48 -23.23 -1.73
N ILE A 475 11.80 -22.58 -0.60
CA ILE A 475 11.04 -22.73 0.66
C ILE A 475 9.63 -22.18 0.47
N THR A 476 9.49 -21.06 -0.24
CA THR A 476 8.20 -20.43 -0.53
C THR A 476 7.41 -21.26 -1.54
N ALA A 477 8.06 -21.79 -2.58
CA ALA A 477 7.46 -22.68 -3.57
C ALA A 477 6.95 -23.98 -2.92
N LYS A 478 7.76 -24.59 -2.04
CA LYS A 478 7.35 -25.77 -1.27
C LYS A 478 6.12 -25.48 -0.41
N LYS A 479 6.06 -24.30 0.22
CA LYS A 479 4.92 -23.90 1.04
C LYS A 479 3.65 -23.72 0.18
N LEU A 480 3.77 -23.15 -1.01
CA LEU A 480 2.66 -23.02 -1.95
C LEU A 480 2.12 -24.40 -2.37
N LYS A 481 3.02 -25.36 -2.62
CA LYS A 481 2.66 -26.75 -2.96
C LYS A 481 1.92 -27.47 -1.82
N GLU A 482 2.22 -27.20 -0.56
CA GLU A 482 1.51 -27.74 0.60
C GLU A 482 0.01 -27.39 0.60
N TYR A 483 -0.36 -26.25 -0.03
CA TYR A 483 -1.74 -25.80 -0.20
C TYR A 483 -2.36 -26.23 -1.54
N GLY A 484 -1.68 -27.07 -2.32
CA GLY A 484 -2.18 -27.64 -3.57
C GLY A 484 -1.94 -26.78 -4.81
N PHE A 485 -1.11 -25.72 -4.72
CA PHE A 485 -0.71 -24.89 -5.86
C PHE A 485 0.76 -25.15 -6.20
N GLU A 486 1.07 -25.36 -7.47
CA GLU A 486 2.47 -25.40 -7.92
C GLU A 486 2.96 -23.99 -8.25
N ALA A 487 4.22 -23.68 -7.92
CA ALA A 487 4.84 -22.45 -8.36
C ALA A 487 5.23 -22.57 -9.83
N ASP A 488 4.71 -21.65 -10.67
CA ASP A 488 5.08 -21.61 -12.10
C ASP A 488 6.52 -21.16 -12.27
N LEU A 489 6.96 -20.25 -11.41
CA LEU A 489 8.30 -19.64 -11.44
C LEU A 489 8.88 -19.61 -10.02
N THR A 490 10.20 -19.83 -9.91
CA THR A 490 10.92 -19.67 -8.65
C THR A 490 12.22 -18.91 -8.91
N ALA A 491 12.42 -17.81 -8.17
CA ALA A 491 13.58 -16.97 -8.35
C ALA A 491 14.88 -17.72 -7.98
N SER A 492 15.91 -17.52 -8.79
CA SER A 492 17.23 -18.11 -8.58
C SER A 492 17.99 -17.45 -7.42
N ALA A 493 17.76 -16.16 -7.19
CA ALA A 493 18.22 -15.41 -6.03
C ALA A 493 17.03 -14.98 -5.17
N SER A 494 17.14 -15.18 -3.84
CA SER A 494 16.03 -14.87 -2.91
C SER A 494 16.00 -13.38 -2.53
N ASP A 495 15.93 -12.51 -3.53
CA ASP A 495 15.85 -11.06 -3.39
C ASP A 495 14.97 -10.43 -4.48
N VAL A 496 14.87 -9.11 -4.47
CA VAL A 496 14.01 -8.36 -5.41
C VAL A 496 14.55 -8.43 -6.84
N ASP A 497 15.87 -8.40 -7.02
CA ASP A 497 16.50 -8.44 -8.34
C ASP A 497 16.32 -9.82 -8.98
N GLY A 498 16.47 -10.89 -8.20
CA GLY A 498 16.21 -12.26 -8.65
C GLY A 498 14.74 -12.50 -9.06
N LEU A 499 13.77 -11.88 -8.36
CA LEU A 499 12.36 -11.91 -8.76
C LEU A 499 12.15 -11.18 -10.09
N LEU A 500 12.77 -10.01 -10.27
CA LEU A 500 12.66 -9.24 -11.49
C LEU A 500 13.29 -9.97 -12.69
N ASP A 501 14.50 -10.50 -12.53
CA ASP A 501 15.19 -11.24 -13.59
C ASP A 501 14.38 -12.46 -14.04
N THR A 502 13.86 -13.24 -13.08
CA THR A 502 13.02 -14.40 -13.37
C THR A 502 11.72 -14.02 -14.10
N LEU A 503 11.12 -12.89 -13.74
CA LEU A 503 9.92 -12.38 -14.40
C LEU A 503 10.20 -11.91 -15.84
N LEU A 504 11.36 -11.28 -16.09
CA LEU A 504 11.73 -10.79 -17.42
C LEU A 504 12.18 -11.91 -18.38
N GLU A 505 12.56 -13.07 -17.84
CA GLU A 505 12.95 -14.26 -18.63
C GLU A 505 11.75 -15.17 -18.96
N SER A 506 10.56 -14.97 -18.34
CA SER A 506 9.37 -15.82 -18.48
C SER A 506 8.43 -15.37 -19.58
#